data_fdabe0ce4414a0cb11175725bf318c76
#
_entry.id   fdabe0ce4414a0cb11175725bf318c76
#
_cell.length_a   1.000
_cell.length_b   1.000
_cell.length_c   1.000
_cell.angle_alpha   90.00
_cell.angle_beta   90.00
_cell.angle_gamma   90.00
#
_symmetry.space_group_name_H-M   'P 1'
#
loop_
_entity.id
_entity.type
_entity.pdbx_description
1 polymer ?
#
loop_
_entity_poly.entity_id
_entity_poly.type
_entity_poly.pdbx_seq_one_letter_code
_entity_poly.pdbx_strand_id
1 'polypeptide(L)'
;MYVIIVGCGRVGSELAKLLSAESHDVVVIDKNPSAFERLGGTFNGLTLVGNGFSLNLLKQAGIEKADAFCAVTNGDNTNLVSAQAAKKIFNVPKVIARVYDPERAHIYKALGLDIISGTILFAAMLRDKIIESRFTSYLIEAKDLGVIEIEVKNNLVGKTIQDINIPGEFLVVAIRGCRT
;
A
#
# COMPACT_ATOMS: atom_id res chain seq x y z
N MET A 1 -10.51 -8.57 9.51
CA MET A 1 -10.72 -8.59 8.04
C MET A 1 -10.16 -9.88 7.48
N TYR A 2 -10.76 -10.38 6.39
CA TYR A 2 -10.24 -11.51 5.63
C TYR A 2 -9.48 -11.00 4.39
N VAL A 3 -8.17 -11.22 4.36
CA VAL A 3 -7.28 -10.63 3.35
C VAL A 3 -6.54 -11.71 2.57
N ILE A 4 -6.57 -11.61 1.23
CA ILE A 4 -5.82 -12.50 0.35
C ILE A 4 -4.64 -11.75 -0.27
N ILE A 5 -3.45 -12.31 -0.14
CA ILE A 5 -2.22 -11.76 -0.69
C ILE A 5 -1.66 -12.72 -1.73
N VAL A 6 -1.45 -12.24 -2.94
CA VAL A 6 -0.80 -12.99 -4.03
C VAL A 6 0.64 -12.52 -4.17
N GLY A 7 1.56 -13.44 -3.92
CA GLY A 7 3.00 -13.25 -3.88
C GLY A 7 3.57 -13.21 -2.45
N CYS A 8 4.40 -14.21 -2.13
CA CYS A 8 5.12 -14.32 -0.86
C CYS A 8 6.60 -13.90 -0.99
N GLY A 9 6.85 -12.86 -1.77
CA GLY A 9 8.15 -12.20 -1.85
C GLY A 9 8.43 -11.32 -0.62
N ARG A 10 9.48 -10.49 -0.67
CA ARG A 10 9.84 -9.57 0.43
C ARG A 10 8.69 -8.68 0.89
N VAL A 11 7.94 -8.11 -0.05
CA VAL A 11 6.80 -7.22 0.29
C VAL A 11 5.61 -8.01 0.81
N GLY A 12 5.22 -9.09 0.10
CA GLY A 12 4.03 -9.84 0.47
C GLY A 12 4.17 -10.59 1.79
N SER A 13 5.35 -11.16 2.08
CA SER A 13 5.58 -11.80 3.38
C SER A 13 5.56 -10.80 4.53
N GLU A 14 6.11 -9.59 4.34
CA GLU A 14 6.09 -8.57 5.37
C GLU A 14 4.67 -8.04 5.62
N LEU A 15 3.92 -7.76 4.54
CA LEU A 15 2.52 -7.37 4.63
C LEU A 15 1.68 -8.43 5.37
N ALA A 16 1.90 -9.71 5.04
CA ALA A 16 1.20 -10.82 5.68
C ALA A 16 1.47 -10.89 7.19
N LYS A 17 2.73 -10.70 7.60
CA LYS A 17 3.10 -10.67 9.02
C LYS A 17 2.48 -9.49 9.76
N LEU A 18 2.51 -8.30 9.16
CA LEU A 18 1.90 -7.10 9.76
C LEU A 18 0.40 -7.30 9.99
N LEU A 19 -0.34 -7.73 8.96
CA LEU A 19 -1.78 -7.95 9.07
C LEU A 19 -2.13 -9.09 10.04
N SER A 20 -1.34 -10.16 10.07
CA SER A 20 -1.52 -11.27 11.02
C SER A 20 -1.28 -10.81 12.46
N ALA A 21 -0.27 -9.96 12.71
CA ALA A 21 -0.02 -9.37 14.03
C ALA A 21 -1.16 -8.45 14.50
N GLU A 22 -1.87 -7.83 13.57
CA GLU A 22 -3.08 -7.02 13.83
C GLU A 22 -4.36 -7.87 13.93
N SER A 23 -4.22 -9.19 14.05
CA SER A 23 -5.33 -10.14 14.20
C SER A 23 -6.28 -10.20 12.99
N HIS A 24 -5.77 -9.98 11.78
CA HIS A 24 -6.52 -10.22 10.56
C HIS A 24 -6.34 -11.66 10.06
N ASP A 25 -7.37 -12.21 9.44
CA ASP A 25 -7.31 -13.52 8.77
C ASP A 25 -6.63 -13.35 7.41
N VAL A 26 -5.43 -13.93 7.27
CA VAL A 26 -4.60 -13.73 6.07
C VAL A 26 -4.39 -15.03 5.33
N VAL A 27 -4.64 -15.01 4.03
CA VAL A 27 -4.28 -16.09 3.09
C VAL A 27 -3.20 -15.60 2.15
N VAL A 28 -2.09 -16.35 2.05
CA VAL A 28 -0.99 -16.02 1.15
C VAL A 28 -0.89 -17.06 0.06
N ILE A 29 -0.88 -16.62 -1.19
CA ILE A 29 -0.75 -17.47 -2.38
C ILE A 29 0.59 -17.18 -3.06
N ASP A 30 1.39 -18.21 -3.29
CA ASP A 30 2.59 -18.12 -4.13
C ASP A 30 2.77 -19.42 -4.94
N LYS A 31 3.34 -19.29 -6.14
CA LYS A 31 3.66 -20.45 -6.98
C LYS A 31 4.84 -21.27 -6.47
N ASN A 32 5.71 -20.65 -5.67
CA ASN A 32 6.89 -21.27 -5.11
C ASN A 32 6.68 -21.60 -3.63
N PRO A 33 6.60 -22.87 -3.24
CA PRO A 33 6.40 -23.27 -1.84
C PRO A 33 7.52 -22.79 -0.90
N SER A 34 8.77 -22.67 -1.36
CA SER A 34 9.86 -22.16 -0.53
C SER A 34 9.74 -20.67 -0.20
N ALA A 35 8.90 -19.93 -0.93
CA ALA A 35 8.66 -18.52 -0.62
C ALA A 35 8.01 -18.32 0.76
N PHE A 36 7.24 -19.30 1.23
CA PHE A 36 6.55 -19.25 2.52
C PHE A 36 7.48 -19.33 3.74
N GLU A 37 8.72 -19.78 3.57
CA GLU A 37 9.72 -19.75 4.63
C GLU A 37 9.94 -18.32 5.19
N ARG A 38 9.69 -17.28 4.37
CA ARG A 38 9.78 -15.88 4.77
C ARG A 38 8.74 -15.45 5.79
N LEU A 39 7.64 -16.18 5.91
CA LEU A 39 6.60 -15.89 6.88
C LEU A 39 7.04 -16.18 8.31
N GLY A 40 7.92 -17.17 8.48
CA GLY A 40 8.41 -17.58 9.80
C GLY A 40 7.35 -18.32 10.63
N GLY A 41 7.74 -18.74 11.83
CA GLY A 41 6.90 -19.58 12.71
C GLY A 41 5.77 -18.82 13.44
N THR A 42 5.75 -17.49 13.39
CA THR A 42 4.74 -16.67 14.07
C THR A 42 3.53 -16.32 13.18
N PHE A 43 3.60 -16.66 11.90
CA PHE A 43 2.49 -16.42 10.98
C PHE A 43 1.37 -17.45 11.18
N ASN A 44 0.18 -17.01 11.54
CA ASN A 44 -0.99 -17.86 11.82
C ASN A 44 -1.98 -17.97 10.64
N GLY A 45 -1.64 -17.39 9.48
CA GLY A 45 -2.51 -17.43 8.31
C GLY A 45 -2.39 -18.72 7.51
N LEU A 46 -3.18 -18.81 6.45
CA LEU A 46 -3.19 -19.93 5.50
C LEU A 46 -2.22 -19.65 4.35
N THR A 47 -1.50 -20.66 3.91
CA THR A 47 -0.65 -20.60 2.70
C THR A 47 -1.16 -21.58 1.64
N LEU A 48 -1.23 -21.12 0.39
CA LEU A 48 -1.67 -21.92 -0.75
C LEU A 48 -0.64 -21.84 -1.88
N VAL A 49 -0.23 -22.99 -2.39
CA VAL A 49 0.72 -23.07 -3.51
C VAL A 49 -0.03 -23.03 -4.83
N GLY A 50 0.30 -22.07 -5.70
CA GLY A 50 -0.22 -22.02 -7.06
C GLY A 50 -0.23 -20.60 -7.66
N ASN A 51 -0.86 -20.51 -8.82
CA ASN A 51 -0.96 -19.23 -9.55
C ASN A 51 -2.09 -18.35 -9.01
N GLY A 52 -1.76 -17.13 -8.60
CA GLY A 52 -2.71 -16.18 -8.02
C GLY A 52 -3.82 -15.67 -8.96
N PHE A 53 -3.80 -16.01 -10.24
CA PHE A 53 -4.87 -15.76 -11.19
C PHE A 53 -5.73 -17.00 -11.50
N SER A 54 -5.45 -18.16 -10.87
CA SER A 54 -6.28 -19.36 -11.00
C SER A 54 -7.60 -19.17 -10.24
N LEU A 55 -8.72 -19.12 -10.97
CA LEU A 55 -10.04 -18.92 -10.35
C LEU A 55 -10.37 -20.02 -9.34
N ASN A 56 -9.98 -21.27 -9.61
CA ASN A 56 -10.20 -22.37 -8.69
C ASN A 56 -9.39 -22.21 -7.40
N LEU A 57 -8.11 -21.79 -7.51
CA LEU A 57 -7.27 -21.53 -6.33
C LEU A 57 -7.78 -20.33 -5.52
N LEU A 58 -8.24 -19.28 -6.20
CA LEU A 58 -8.85 -18.12 -5.53
C LEU A 58 -10.12 -18.52 -4.78
N LYS A 59 -10.94 -19.40 -5.33
CA LYS A 59 -12.11 -19.96 -4.62
C LYS A 59 -11.68 -20.80 -3.42
N GLN A 60 -10.67 -21.65 -3.54
CA GLN A 60 -10.09 -22.39 -2.41
C GLN A 60 -9.55 -21.45 -1.33
N ALA A 61 -8.96 -20.32 -1.75
CA ALA A 61 -8.54 -19.25 -0.83
C ALA A 61 -9.70 -18.49 -0.18
N GLY A 62 -10.95 -18.79 -0.51
CA GLY A 62 -12.12 -18.12 0.05
C GLY A 62 -12.32 -16.70 -0.45
N ILE A 63 -11.96 -16.38 -1.69
CA ILE A 63 -12.03 -15.04 -2.25
C ILE A 63 -13.42 -14.42 -2.21
N GLU A 64 -14.47 -15.25 -2.24
CA GLU A 64 -15.86 -14.79 -2.21
C GLU A 64 -16.25 -14.09 -0.89
N LYS A 65 -15.48 -14.34 0.18
CA LYS A 65 -15.65 -13.68 1.49
C LYS A 65 -14.54 -12.70 1.84
N ALA A 66 -13.63 -12.43 0.88
CA ALA A 66 -12.49 -11.55 1.14
C ALA A 66 -12.93 -10.08 1.24
N ASP A 67 -12.49 -9.41 2.30
CA ASP A 67 -12.63 -7.96 2.47
C ASP A 67 -11.62 -7.20 1.63
N ALA A 68 -10.42 -7.79 1.44
CA ALA A 68 -9.36 -7.18 0.66
C ALA A 68 -8.52 -8.23 -0.10
N PHE A 69 -8.00 -7.79 -1.24
CA PHE A 69 -7.11 -8.58 -2.10
C PHE A 69 -5.90 -7.74 -2.50
N CYS A 70 -4.70 -8.30 -2.37
CA CYS A 70 -3.46 -7.60 -2.68
C CYS A 70 -2.57 -8.47 -3.58
N ALA A 71 -2.29 -8.01 -4.80
CA ALA A 71 -1.37 -8.68 -5.73
C ALA A 71 0.00 -7.98 -5.72
N VAL A 72 1.03 -8.66 -5.18
CA VAL A 72 2.38 -8.08 -4.94
C VAL A 72 3.51 -8.97 -5.44
N THR A 73 3.26 -9.74 -6.49
CA THR A 73 4.31 -10.54 -7.13
C THR A 73 5.34 -9.65 -7.83
N ASN A 74 6.38 -10.25 -8.39
CA ASN A 74 7.37 -9.55 -9.21
C ASN A 74 6.96 -9.39 -10.69
N GLY A 75 5.76 -9.84 -11.05
CA GLY A 75 5.26 -9.78 -12.44
C GLY A 75 4.02 -8.88 -12.54
N ASP A 76 4.15 -7.73 -13.21
CA ASP A 76 3.05 -6.78 -13.37
C ASP A 76 1.81 -7.40 -14.03
N ASN A 77 2.00 -8.21 -15.06
CA ASN A 77 0.88 -8.90 -15.72
C ASN A 77 0.17 -9.87 -14.77
N THR A 78 0.91 -10.60 -13.94
CA THR A 78 0.33 -11.48 -12.92
C THR A 78 -0.49 -10.68 -11.92
N ASN A 79 0.05 -9.56 -11.42
CA ASN A 79 -0.63 -8.68 -10.48
C ASN A 79 -1.90 -8.09 -11.10
N LEU A 80 -1.82 -7.64 -12.36
CA LEU A 80 -2.97 -7.10 -13.09
C LEU A 80 -4.09 -8.12 -13.23
N VAL A 81 -3.77 -9.32 -13.78
CA VAL A 81 -4.78 -10.34 -14.05
C VAL A 81 -5.41 -10.84 -12.76
N SER A 82 -4.61 -11.07 -11.71
CA SER A 82 -5.11 -11.48 -10.39
C SER A 82 -6.04 -10.43 -9.78
N ALA A 83 -5.65 -9.16 -9.84
CA ALA A 83 -6.46 -8.05 -9.32
C ALA A 83 -7.76 -7.85 -10.13
N GLN A 84 -7.71 -7.98 -11.46
CA GLN A 84 -8.89 -7.91 -12.29
C GLN A 84 -9.87 -9.07 -11.99
N ALA A 85 -9.35 -10.28 -11.78
CA ALA A 85 -10.18 -11.42 -11.39
C ALA A 85 -10.85 -11.15 -10.03
N ALA A 86 -10.10 -10.70 -9.04
CA ALA A 86 -10.63 -10.37 -7.70
C ALA A 86 -11.71 -9.28 -7.79
N LYS A 87 -11.47 -8.22 -8.56
CA LYS A 87 -12.38 -7.08 -8.65
C LYS A 87 -13.61 -7.34 -9.52
N LYS A 88 -13.43 -7.93 -10.71
CA LYS A 88 -14.49 -8.04 -11.72
C LYS A 88 -15.28 -9.33 -11.66
N ILE A 89 -14.65 -10.43 -11.20
CA ILE A 89 -15.32 -11.75 -11.14
C ILE A 89 -15.86 -11.98 -9.73
N PHE A 90 -15.05 -11.68 -8.70
CA PHE A 90 -15.41 -11.98 -7.32
C PHE A 90 -15.93 -10.77 -6.53
N ASN A 91 -15.92 -9.57 -7.14
CA ASN A 91 -16.42 -8.33 -6.53
C ASN A 91 -15.80 -8.02 -5.15
N VAL A 92 -14.51 -8.35 -4.95
CA VAL A 92 -13.81 -8.03 -3.70
C VAL A 92 -13.83 -6.51 -3.50
N PRO A 93 -14.24 -6.00 -2.32
CA PRO A 93 -14.45 -4.57 -2.09
C PRO A 93 -13.18 -3.74 -2.25
N LYS A 94 -12.05 -4.23 -1.72
CA LYS A 94 -10.76 -3.53 -1.74
C LYS A 94 -9.73 -4.37 -2.48
N VAL A 95 -9.31 -3.91 -3.66
CA VAL A 95 -8.33 -4.62 -4.49
C VAL A 95 -7.17 -3.69 -4.79
N ILE A 96 -5.98 -4.10 -4.38
CA ILE A 96 -4.73 -3.34 -4.58
C ILE A 96 -3.77 -4.19 -5.42
N ALA A 97 -3.15 -3.59 -6.43
CA ALA A 97 -2.12 -4.22 -7.24
C ALA A 97 -0.81 -3.44 -7.18
N ARG A 98 0.29 -4.15 -6.95
CA ARG A 98 1.62 -3.59 -7.13
C ARG A 98 1.93 -3.47 -8.62
N VAL A 99 2.49 -2.32 -9.01
CA VAL A 99 3.07 -2.09 -10.33
C VAL A 99 4.57 -1.85 -10.16
N TYR A 100 5.36 -2.70 -10.81
CA TYR A 100 6.81 -2.61 -10.77
C TYR A 100 7.33 -1.58 -11.77
N ASP A 101 6.78 -1.60 -12.99
CA ASP A 101 7.09 -0.67 -14.06
C ASP A 101 6.21 0.59 -13.97
N PRO A 102 6.80 1.77 -13.63
CA PRO A 102 6.05 3.01 -13.49
C PRO A 102 5.27 3.43 -14.74
N GLU A 103 5.81 3.11 -15.93
CA GLU A 103 5.19 3.51 -17.20
C GLU A 103 3.83 2.82 -17.40
N ARG A 104 3.60 1.67 -16.79
CA ARG A 104 2.34 0.93 -16.85
C ARG A 104 1.27 1.40 -15.87
N ALA A 105 1.66 2.23 -14.90
CA ALA A 105 0.78 2.66 -13.83
C ALA A 105 -0.52 3.32 -14.34
N HIS A 106 -0.42 4.16 -15.37
CA HIS A 106 -1.57 4.85 -15.95
C HIS A 106 -2.57 3.89 -16.61
N ILE A 107 -2.09 2.81 -17.26
CA ILE A 107 -2.93 1.80 -17.89
C ILE A 107 -3.76 1.07 -16.82
N TYR A 108 -3.15 0.70 -15.71
CA TYR A 108 -3.83 -0.05 -14.65
C TYR A 108 -4.84 0.79 -13.89
N LYS A 109 -4.55 2.09 -13.71
CA LYS A 109 -5.52 3.06 -13.20
C LYS A 109 -6.72 3.22 -14.14
N ALA A 110 -6.48 3.29 -15.46
CA ALA A 110 -7.55 3.35 -16.46
C ALA A 110 -8.45 2.10 -16.45
N LEU A 111 -7.91 0.94 -16.07
CA LEU A 111 -8.66 -0.29 -15.83
C LEU A 111 -9.42 -0.31 -14.49
N GLY A 112 -9.36 0.80 -13.75
CA GLY A 112 -10.08 0.99 -12.50
C GLY A 112 -9.48 0.25 -11.31
N LEU A 113 -8.18 -0.08 -11.33
CA LEU A 113 -7.49 -0.70 -10.20
C LEU A 113 -6.83 0.35 -9.30
N ASP A 114 -6.88 0.11 -8.00
CA ASP A 114 -6.02 0.81 -7.06
C ASP A 114 -4.61 0.20 -7.15
N ILE A 115 -3.63 1.04 -7.44
CA ILE A 115 -2.27 0.59 -7.67
C ILE A 115 -1.26 1.28 -6.76
N ILE A 116 -0.21 0.55 -6.42
CA ILE A 116 0.96 1.08 -5.72
C ILE A 116 2.20 0.78 -6.55
N SER A 117 2.92 1.83 -6.97
CA SER A 117 4.25 1.69 -7.56
C SER A 117 5.30 1.89 -6.48
N GLY A 118 5.86 0.79 -6.00
CA GLY A 118 6.93 0.82 -5.01
C GLY A 118 8.19 1.54 -5.52
N THR A 119 8.47 1.47 -6.82
CA THR A 119 9.61 2.15 -7.45
C THR A 119 9.47 3.67 -7.32
N ILE A 120 8.31 4.24 -7.68
CA ILE A 120 8.07 5.68 -7.58
C ILE A 120 8.09 6.13 -6.11
N LEU A 121 7.39 5.38 -5.25
CA LEU A 121 7.31 5.72 -3.83
C LEU A 121 8.70 5.73 -3.18
N PHE A 122 9.50 4.68 -3.41
CA PHE A 122 10.83 4.58 -2.82
C PHE A 122 11.79 5.64 -3.38
N ALA A 123 11.73 5.93 -4.69
CA ALA A 123 12.52 7.00 -5.29
C ALA A 123 12.16 8.38 -4.70
N ALA A 124 10.88 8.65 -4.47
CA ALA A 124 10.45 9.88 -3.82
C ALA A 124 10.98 9.99 -2.39
N MET A 125 10.91 8.91 -1.60
CA MET A 125 11.47 8.86 -0.24
C MET A 125 12.98 9.09 -0.21
N LEU A 126 13.72 8.49 -1.16
CA LEU A 126 15.17 8.70 -1.28
C LEU A 126 15.49 10.14 -1.66
N ARG A 127 14.78 10.71 -2.64
CA ARG A 127 14.94 12.12 -3.02
C ARG A 127 14.74 13.04 -1.83
N ASP A 128 13.66 12.86 -1.08
CA ASP A 128 13.34 13.70 0.08
C ASP A 128 14.42 13.58 1.16
N LYS A 129 14.99 12.38 1.33
CA LYS A 129 16.10 12.16 2.27
C LYS A 129 17.41 12.82 1.82
N ILE A 130 17.71 12.80 0.50
CA ILE A 130 18.92 13.40 -0.08
C ILE A 130 18.87 14.94 0.01
N ILE A 131 17.70 15.53 -0.26
CA ILE A 131 17.55 16.99 -0.28
C ILE A 131 17.49 17.57 1.15
N GLU A 132 17.52 16.71 2.18
CA GLU A 132 17.29 17.09 3.59
C GLU A 132 16.04 17.98 3.76
N SER A 133 15.17 17.98 2.77
CA SER A 133 13.89 18.63 2.92
C SER A 133 13.15 17.86 4.00
N ARG A 134 12.91 18.50 5.15
CA ARG A 134 12.13 17.93 6.25
C ARG A 134 10.64 17.78 5.87
N PHE A 135 10.39 17.49 4.60
CA PHE A 135 9.10 17.12 4.08
C PHE A 135 8.87 15.64 4.35
N THR A 136 8.47 15.33 5.54
CA THR A 136 7.82 14.04 5.81
C THR A 136 6.38 14.18 5.33
N SER A 137 6.17 14.27 4.02
CA SER A 137 4.85 14.07 3.46
C SER A 137 4.57 12.57 3.48
N TYR A 138 4.15 12.05 4.62
CA TYR A 138 3.35 10.85 4.62
C TYR A 138 2.07 11.23 3.88
N LEU A 139 1.96 10.84 2.62
CA LEU A 139 0.70 10.83 1.91
C LEU A 139 -0.20 9.82 2.62
N ILE A 140 -0.86 10.27 3.68
CA ILE A 140 -2.10 9.66 4.10
C ILE A 140 -3.07 10.06 3.00
N GLU A 141 -3.31 9.17 2.04
CA GLU A 141 -4.42 9.26 1.10
C GLU A 141 -5.77 9.08 1.84
N ALA A 142 -6.11 10.05 2.68
CA ALA A 142 -7.50 10.40 2.86
C ALA A 142 -7.84 11.23 1.60
N LYS A 143 -8.87 10.85 0.87
CA LYS A 143 -9.20 11.31 -0.49
C LYS A 143 -9.07 12.82 -0.76
N ASP A 144 -8.98 13.67 0.27
CA ASP A 144 -8.94 15.13 0.14
C ASP A 144 -8.12 15.83 1.24
N LEU A 145 -7.35 15.11 2.06
CA LEU A 145 -6.59 15.71 3.16
C LEU A 145 -5.17 15.17 3.22
N GLY A 146 -4.18 16.04 3.13
CA GLY A 146 -2.77 15.73 3.34
C GLY A 146 -2.24 16.47 4.57
N VAL A 147 -1.40 15.84 5.38
CA VAL A 147 -0.67 16.51 6.46
C VAL A 147 0.79 16.62 6.07
N ILE A 148 1.33 17.83 6.11
CA ILE A 148 2.73 18.11 5.82
C ILE A 148 3.38 18.80 7.02
N GLU A 149 4.61 18.43 7.34
CA GLU A 149 5.44 19.16 8.31
C GLU A 149 6.38 20.08 7.53
N ILE A 150 6.34 21.37 7.81
CA ILE A 150 7.20 22.38 7.19
C ILE A 150 8.00 23.14 8.26
N GLU A 151 9.23 23.49 7.92
CA GLU A 151 10.02 24.39 8.76
C GLU A 151 9.51 25.84 8.61
N VAL A 152 9.34 26.53 9.75
CA VAL A 152 8.87 27.93 9.74
C VAL A 152 9.94 28.79 9.07
N LYS A 153 9.61 29.34 7.90
CA LYS A 153 10.48 30.29 7.17
C LYS A 153 10.35 31.70 7.76
N ASN A 154 11.38 32.52 7.54
CA ASN A 154 11.44 33.90 8.05
C ASN A 154 10.19 34.76 7.75
N ASN A 155 9.51 34.50 6.63
CA ASN A 155 8.28 35.19 6.25
C ASN A 155 7.05 34.84 7.10
N LEU A 156 7.13 33.79 7.91
CA LEU A 156 6.08 33.36 8.83
C LEU A 156 6.38 33.71 10.28
N VAL A 157 7.61 34.14 10.58
CA VAL A 157 8.00 34.53 11.94
C VAL A 157 7.19 35.77 12.40
N GLY A 158 6.58 35.68 13.58
CA GLY A 158 5.75 36.74 14.15
C GLY A 158 4.30 36.75 13.71
N LYS A 159 3.89 35.89 12.78
CA LYS A 159 2.49 35.71 12.41
C LYS A 159 1.76 34.78 13.38
N THR A 160 0.48 35.04 13.58
CA THR A 160 -0.39 34.13 14.35
C THR A 160 -0.84 32.95 13.47
N ILE A 161 -1.31 31.87 14.10
CA ILE A 161 -1.90 30.73 13.37
C ILE A 161 -3.08 31.19 12.53
N GLN A 162 -3.86 32.15 13.00
CA GLN A 162 -5.00 32.72 12.26
C GLN A 162 -4.56 33.42 10.98
N ASP A 163 -3.41 34.09 11.00
CA ASP A 163 -2.87 34.80 9.83
C ASP A 163 -2.28 33.84 8.78
N ILE A 164 -1.97 32.60 9.19
CA ILE A 164 -1.35 31.59 8.33
C ILE A 164 -2.41 30.67 7.72
N ASN A 165 -3.47 30.35 8.45
CA ASN A 165 -4.53 29.46 8.00
C ASN A 165 -5.32 30.05 6.83
N ILE A 166 -5.48 29.25 5.77
CA ILE A 166 -6.33 29.59 4.62
C ILE A 166 -7.46 28.56 4.55
N PRO A 167 -8.68 28.92 4.99
CA PRO A 167 -9.83 28.01 4.95
C PRO A 167 -10.09 27.48 3.53
N GLY A 168 -10.21 26.16 3.40
CA GLY A 168 -10.41 25.48 2.12
C GLY A 168 -9.10 25.12 1.40
N GLU A 169 -7.94 25.63 1.82
CA GLU A 169 -6.63 25.27 1.25
C GLU A 169 -5.77 24.52 2.27
N PHE A 170 -5.44 25.14 3.40
CA PHE A 170 -4.67 24.49 4.47
C PHE A 170 -4.93 25.08 5.86
N LEU A 171 -4.72 24.25 6.88
CA LEU A 171 -4.81 24.62 8.29
C LEU A 171 -3.57 24.14 9.06
N VAL A 172 -3.04 24.98 9.94
CA VAL A 172 -1.98 24.57 10.90
C VAL A 172 -2.63 23.76 12.01
N VAL A 173 -2.28 22.49 12.13
CA VAL A 173 -2.85 21.56 13.11
C VAL A 173 -1.95 21.39 14.36
N ALA A 174 -0.63 21.64 14.23
CA ALA A 174 0.31 21.57 15.34
C ALA A 174 1.55 22.41 15.06
N ILE A 175 2.19 22.91 16.10
CA ILE A 175 3.51 23.56 16.06
C ILE A 175 4.43 22.80 17.02
N ARG A 176 5.58 22.33 16.50
CA ARG A 176 6.63 21.73 17.32
C ARG A 176 7.77 22.73 17.52
N GLY A 177 7.99 23.16 18.76
CA GLY A 177 9.16 23.98 19.09
C GLY A 177 10.44 23.15 19.06
N CYS A 178 11.56 23.72 18.56
CA CYS A 178 12.88 23.16 18.83
C CYS A 178 13.13 23.22 20.33
N ARG A 179 13.43 22.10 20.99
CA ARG A 179 14.08 22.12 22.28
C ARG A 179 15.53 22.53 22.02
N THR A 180 15.92 23.74 22.48
CA THR A 180 17.30 24.16 22.64
C THR A 180 18.00 23.30 23.67
#